data_902afbdd9269d3c97af94499fabe1f56
#
_entry.id   902afbdd9269d3c97af94499fabe1f56
#
_cell.length_a   1.000
_cell.length_b   1.000
_cell.length_c   1.000
_cell.angle_alpha   90.00
_cell.angle_beta   90.00
_cell.angle_gamma   90.00
#
_symmetry.space_group_name_H-M   'P 1'
#
loop_
_entity.id
_entity.type
_entity.pdbx_description
1 polymer ?
#
loop_
_entity_poly.entity_id
_entity_poly.type
_entity_poly.pdbx_seq_one_letter_code
_entity_poly.pdbx_strand_id
1 'polypeptide(L)'
;MMKKQYFSMLLIAGLALASCSSDDNGIEPQAPKTYYMTVDATKGVNEAASPAYRRALSLDGNTLNATWATTEHVYVQGKKVSDGLYFWFDGSLQPQSAGTTTQLNGVISLPTSFSISIDEAIGKPHKLTLQFPRPYVLDYTGQIGTLADIAAKYDYAKAEEVMVDIEADKVVGVSPVTFVNQQAIVKFTLLDKADGTTLLNPTNLTIEYGDENLSLVDIPASTYTTNGAGVLFVAIPGFSGQTVTLTATVAGDTYTFTKPGITFENGKYYEINVKMKKNT
;
A
#
# COMPACT_ATOMS: atom_id res chain seq x y z
N MET A 1 -17.09 -44.72 49.30
CA MET A 1 -18.40 -44.23 48.82
C MET A 1 -18.23 -43.86 47.35
N MET A 2 -18.59 -44.80 46.45
CA MET A 2 -18.43 -44.70 44.99
C MET A 2 -19.60 -43.91 44.42
N LYS A 3 -19.35 -42.86 43.60
CA LYS A 3 -20.37 -42.24 42.75
C LYS A 3 -20.06 -42.54 41.29
N LYS A 4 -21.01 -43.24 40.69
CA LYS A 4 -21.01 -43.68 39.27
C LYS A 4 -21.17 -42.46 38.34
N GLN A 5 -20.31 -42.39 37.29
CA GLN A 5 -20.51 -41.53 36.14
C GLN A 5 -21.37 -42.26 35.12
N TYR A 6 -22.45 -41.57 34.69
CA TYR A 6 -23.29 -42.03 33.59
C TYR A 6 -22.78 -41.44 32.28
N PHE A 7 -22.41 -42.31 31.37
CA PHE A 7 -22.03 -42.01 29.98
C PHE A 7 -23.33 -42.00 29.16
N SER A 8 -23.78 -40.82 28.72
CA SER A 8 -24.91 -40.71 27.81
C SER A 8 -24.43 -40.78 26.36
N MET A 9 -24.68 -41.94 25.74
CA MET A 9 -24.46 -42.22 24.34
C MET A 9 -25.66 -41.64 23.55
N LEU A 10 -25.44 -40.57 22.78
CA LEU A 10 -26.48 -40.01 21.89
C LEU A 10 -26.42 -40.74 20.55
N LEU A 11 -27.41 -41.55 20.31
CA LEU A 11 -27.65 -42.30 19.07
C LEU A 11 -28.26 -41.35 18.04
N ILE A 12 -27.50 -40.94 17.01
CA ILE A 12 -28.03 -40.18 15.88
C ILE A 12 -28.58 -41.19 14.87
N ALA A 13 -29.89 -41.26 14.77
CA ALA A 13 -30.58 -42.04 13.74
C ALA A 13 -30.46 -41.33 12.38
N GLY A 14 -29.83 -42.01 11.42
CA GLY A 14 -29.77 -41.52 10.04
C GLY A 14 -31.16 -41.61 9.35
N LEU A 15 -31.65 -40.50 8.91
CA LEU A 15 -32.75 -40.40 7.95
C LEU A 15 -32.15 -40.41 6.55
N ALA A 16 -32.23 -41.57 5.87
CA ALA A 16 -32.01 -41.71 4.44
C ALA A 16 -33.23 -41.14 3.75
N LEU A 17 -33.12 -39.90 3.22
CA LEU A 17 -34.11 -39.39 2.26
C LEU A 17 -33.69 -39.89 0.88
N ALA A 18 -34.46 -40.80 0.33
CA ALA A 18 -34.41 -41.16 -1.08
C ALA A 18 -34.85 -39.94 -1.90
N SER A 19 -33.90 -39.30 -2.56
CA SER A 19 -34.14 -38.23 -3.53
C SER A 19 -34.53 -38.83 -4.84
N CYS A 20 -35.74 -38.48 -5.32
CA CYS A 20 -36.18 -38.71 -6.69
C CYS A 20 -35.22 -38.01 -7.64
N SER A 21 -34.79 -38.75 -8.67
CA SER A 21 -34.13 -38.20 -9.85
C SER A 21 -35.07 -37.30 -10.62
N SER A 22 -34.81 -35.99 -10.60
CA SER A 22 -35.18 -35.12 -11.69
C SER A 22 -33.88 -34.76 -12.40
N ASP A 23 -33.80 -35.08 -13.68
CA ASP A 23 -32.76 -34.64 -14.60
C ASP A 23 -32.84 -33.10 -14.73
N ASP A 24 -32.27 -32.42 -13.75
CA ASP A 24 -32.01 -31.00 -13.86
C ASP A 24 -30.49 -30.88 -14.04
N ASN A 25 -30.09 -30.58 -15.29
CA ASN A 25 -28.73 -30.21 -15.64
C ASN A 25 -28.39 -28.86 -14.99
N GLY A 26 -28.60 -28.74 -13.69
CA GLY A 26 -28.11 -27.66 -12.88
C GLY A 26 -26.57 -27.79 -12.78
N ILE A 27 -25.88 -26.96 -13.55
CA ILE A 27 -24.45 -26.73 -13.30
C ILE A 27 -24.36 -26.20 -11.88
N GLU A 28 -24.02 -27.10 -10.92
CA GLU A 28 -23.69 -26.66 -9.56
C GLU A 28 -22.57 -25.62 -9.70
N PRO A 29 -22.69 -24.45 -9.09
CA PRO A 29 -21.63 -23.46 -9.10
C PRO A 29 -20.38 -24.11 -8.54
N GLN A 30 -19.41 -24.40 -9.38
CA GLN A 30 -18.16 -24.99 -8.95
C GLN A 30 -17.51 -24.00 -7.98
N ALA A 31 -17.20 -24.48 -6.75
CA ALA A 31 -16.52 -23.66 -5.77
C ALA A 31 -15.25 -23.04 -6.40
N PRO A 32 -14.96 -21.76 -6.18
CA PRO A 32 -13.82 -21.11 -6.79
C PRO A 32 -12.54 -21.87 -6.40
N LYS A 33 -11.73 -22.23 -7.40
CA LYS A 33 -10.46 -22.93 -7.17
C LYS A 33 -9.51 -22.01 -6.42
N THR A 34 -8.96 -22.51 -5.33
CA THR A 34 -7.97 -21.80 -4.50
C THR A 34 -6.55 -22.22 -4.88
N TYR A 35 -5.61 -21.27 -4.78
CA TYR A 35 -4.19 -21.49 -5.06
C TYR A 35 -3.37 -21.02 -3.89
N TYR A 36 -2.36 -21.80 -3.51
CA TYR A 36 -1.34 -21.36 -2.57
C TYR A 36 -0.25 -20.62 -3.34
N MET A 37 -0.07 -19.34 -3.05
CA MET A 37 0.91 -18.49 -3.75
C MET A 37 2.12 -18.20 -2.87
N THR A 38 3.30 -18.26 -3.49
CA THR A 38 4.58 -17.94 -2.87
C THR A 38 5.43 -17.09 -3.79
N VAL A 39 5.98 -15.98 -3.28
CA VAL A 39 6.87 -15.08 -4.01
C VAL A 39 7.94 -14.52 -3.09
N ASP A 40 9.20 -14.56 -3.49
CA ASP A 40 10.27 -13.85 -2.81
C ASP A 40 10.22 -12.36 -3.18
N ALA A 41 10.20 -11.49 -2.18
CA ALA A 41 9.95 -10.08 -2.36
C ALA A 41 10.92 -9.17 -1.61
N THR A 42 11.30 -8.07 -2.25
CA THR A 42 12.05 -6.97 -1.66
C THR A 42 11.18 -5.72 -1.63
N LYS A 43 11.08 -5.06 -0.49
CA LYS A 43 10.34 -3.81 -0.34
C LYS A 43 11.30 -2.64 -0.54
N GLY A 44 11.15 -1.93 -1.64
CA GLY A 44 11.81 -0.69 -2.04
C GLY A 44 13.30 -0.60 -1.71
N VAL A 45 14.14 -0.38 -2.67
CA VAL A 45 15.58 -0.30 -2.42
C VAL A 45 15.96 1.09 -1.94
N ASN A 46 16.57 1.21 -0.77
CA ASN A 46 17.87 1.85 -0.63
C ASN A 46 18.52 1.39 0.65
N GLU A 47 19.74 1.00 0.53
CA GLU A 47 20.56 0.24 1.47
C GLU A 47 20.64 0.78 2.89
N ALA A 48 20.76 -0.16 3.81
CA ALA A 48 21.23 -0.14 5.16
C ALA A 48 20.23 -0.11 6.31
N ALA A 49 20.36 -1.15 7.07
CA ALA A 49 19.51 -1.73 8.09
C ALA A 49 19.41 -0.97 9.43
N SER A 50 18.26 -1.12 10.07
CA SER A 50 18.22 -1.50 11.50
C SER A 50 16.83 -1.99 11.89
N PRO A 51 16.68 -2.99 12.81
CA PRO A 51 15.44 -3.69 13.02
C PRO A 51 14.57 -3.05 14.10
N ALA A 52 13.34 -2.65 13.79
CA ALA A 52 12.28 -2.51 14.77
C ALA A 52 10.89 -2.43 14.13
N TYR A 53 10.05 -3.26 14.60
CA TYR A 53 8.58 -3.37 14.62
C TYR A 53 7.73 -2.28 13.94
N ARG A 54 6.85 -2.74 13.02
CA ARG A 54 5.83 -2.03 12.26
C ARG A 54 6.38 -1.25 11.07
N ARG A 55 5.59 -1.23 9.96
CA ARG A 55 5.81 -0.42 8.77
C ARG A 55 6.82 0.70 9.06
N ALA A 56 8.07 0.46 8.78
CA ALA A 56 9.09 1.40 9.17
C ALA A 56 9.62 2.09 7.93
N LEU A 57 9.05 3.25 7.63
CA LEU A 57 9.78 4.27 6.92
C LEU A 57 10.74 4.89 7.93
N SER A 58 12.02 4.70 7.76
CA SER A 58 13.06 5.32 8.57
C SER A 58 14.02 6.09 7.70
N LEU A 59 14.48 7.22 8.21
CA LEU A 59 15.54 7.99 7.57
C LEU A 59 16.88 7.56 8.12
N ASP A 60 17.80 7.22 7.22
CA ASP A 60 19.23 7.11 7.51
C ASP A 60 19.98 8.09 6.62
N GLY A 61 20.38 9.22 7.19
CA GLY A 61 20.86 10.36 6.41
C GLY A 61 19.80 10.85 5.42
N ASN A 62 20.11 10.78 4.12
CA ASN A 62 19.19 11.15 3.03
C ASN A 62 18.50 9.93 2.38
N THR A 63 18.56 8.77 3.00
CA THR A 63 17.98 7.53 2.48
C THR A 63 16.73 7.16 3.26
N LEU A 64 15.64 6.92 2.55
CA LEU A 64 14.40 6.40 3.13
C LEU A 64 14.40 4.88 3.01
N ASN A 65 14.40 4.20 4.15
CA ASN A 65 14.33 2.74 4.23
C ASN A 65 12.90 2.28 4.45
N ALA A 66 12.45 1.29 3.67
CA ALA A 66 11.18 0.60 3.84
C ALA A 66 11.42 -0.87 4.21
N THR A 67 10.69 -1.38 5.19
CA THR A 67 10.76 -2.78 5.62
C THR A 67 9.39 -3.43 5.69
N TRP A 68 9.34 -4.74 5.45
CA TRP A 68 8.15 -5.55 5.63
C TRP A 68 7.85 -5.72 7.12
N ALA A 69 6.54 -5.73 7.46
CA ALA A 69 6.04 -6.22 8.73
C ALA A 69 5.17 -7.46 8.48
N THR A 70 5.24 -8.46 9.36
CA THR A 70 4.50 -9.71 9.20
C THR A 70 2.97 -9.55 9.27
N THR A 71 2.49 -8.39 9.68
CA THR A 71 1.06 -8.04 9.72
C THR A 71 0.56 -7.37 8.43
N GLU A 72 1.44 -7.14 7.47
CA GLU A 72 1.06 -6.53 6.20
C GLU A 72 0.36 -7.54 5.29
N HIS A 73 -0.53 -7.03 4.43
CA HIS A 73 -1.24 -7.82 3.43
C HIS A 73 -0.92 -7.29 2.03
N VAL A 74 -0.38 -8.17 1.20
CA VAL A 74 -0.11 -7.91 -0.21
C VAL A 74 -1.22 -8.54 -1.04
N TYR A 75 -1.82 -7.75 -1.91
CA TYR A 75 -2.94 -8.16 -2.74
C TYR A 75 -2.47 -8.47 -4.16
N VAL A 76 -3.15 -9.43 -4.79
CA VAL A 76 -2.80 -9.93 -6.11
C VAL A 76 -3.82 -9.41 -7.11
N GLN A 77 -3.32 -8.83 -8.21
CA GLN A 77 -4.12 -8.33 -9.31
C GLN A 77 -3.74 -9.07 -10.59
N GLY A 78 -4.74 -9.52 -11.33
CA GLY A 78 -4.59 -10.05 -12.68
C GLY A 78 -5.07 -9.06 -13.72
N LYS A 79 -4.60 -9.23 -14.95
CA LYS A 79 -5.13 -8.54 -16.12
C LYS A 79 -5.87 -9.56 -16.99
N LYS A 80 -7.13 -9.34 -17.21
CA LYS A 80 -8.00 -10.25 -17.95
C LYS A 80 -7.63 -10.25 -19.43
N VAL A 81 -7.46 -11.43 -20.02
CA VAL A 81 -7.08 -11.58 -21.43
C VAL A 81 -8.15 -11.10 -22.37
N SER A 82 -9.42 -11.35 -22.05
CA SER A 82 -10.56 -11.10 -22.94
C SER A 82 -10.82 -9.63 -23.25
N ASP A 83 -10.57 -8.73 -22.28
CA ASP A 83 -10.89 -7.30 -22.38
C ASP A 83 -9.79 -6.38 -21.86
N GLY A 84 -8.72 -6.96 -21.31
CA GLY A 84 -7.58 -6.22 -20.75
C GLY A 84 -7.86 -5.50 -19.44
N LEU A 85 -9.02 -5.71 -18.83
CA LEU A 85 -9.37 -5.10 -17.56
C LEU A 85 -8.66 -5.76 -16.39
N TYR A 86 -8.28 -4.96 -15.40
CA TYR A 86 -7.70 -5.46 -14.18
C TYR A 86 -8.78 -6.00 -13.24
N PHE A 87 -8.43 -7.08 -12.54
CA PHE A 87 -9.26 -7.65 -11.48
C PHE A 87 -8.41 -8.04 -10.28
N TRP A 88 -9.02 -8.09 -9.11
CA TRP A 88 -8.37 -8.55 -7.89
C TRP A 88 -8.69 -10.02 -7.65
N PHE A 89 -7.65 -10.79 -7.30
CA PHE A 89 -7.88 -12.10 -6.69
C PHE A 89 -8.48 -11.90 -5.29
N ASP A 90 -9.31 -12.84 -4.87
CA ASP A 90 -9.74 -12.93 -3.48
C ASP A 90 -8.58 -13.50 -2.64
N GLY A 91 -8.45 -13.00 -1.40
CA GLY A 91 -7.33 -13.35 -0.50
C GLY A 91 -6.16 -12.37 -0.57
N SER A 92 -5.07 -12.73 0.09
CA SER A 92 -3.85 -11.92 0.17
C SER A 92 -2.64 -12.76 0.56
N LEU A 93 -1.45 -12.22 0.32
CA LEU A 93 -0.17 -12.77 0.77
C LEU A 93 0.31 -12.01 2.00
N GLN A 94 1.04 -12.68 2.87
CA GLN A 94 1.65 -12.07 4.05
C GLN A 94 3.17 -12.30 4.06
N PRO A 95 3.95 -11.30 4.51
CA PRO A 95 5.38 -11.46 4.75
C PRO A 95 5.64 -12.50 5.84
N GLN A 96 6.55 -13.43 5.58
CA GLN A 96 6.93 -14.47 6.53
C GLN A 96 7.93 -13.98 7.58
N SER A 97 8.64 -12.90 7.28
CA SER A 97 9.57 -12.25 8.18
C SER A 97 9.53 -10.74 8.02
N ALA A 98 9.87 -10.01 9.08
CA ALA A 98 10.14 -8.58 9.00
C ALA A 98 11.51 -8.34 8.35
N GLY A 99 11.67 -7.20 7.67
CA GLY A 99 12.92 -6.82 7.02
C GLY A 99 12.71 -6.28 5.61
N THR A 100 13.81 -5.96 4.92
CA THR A 100 13.76 -5.44 3.54
C THR A 100 13.38 -6.52 2.53
N THR A 101 13.75 -7.77 2.80
CA THR A 101 13.41 -8.94 1.99
C THR A 101 12.62 -9.93 2.79
N THR A 102 11.68 -10.61 2.17
CA THR A 102 10.86 -11.66 2.77
C THR A 102 10.31 -12.59 1.69
N GLN A 103 9.82 -13.75 2.11
CA GLN A 103 8.91 -14.54 1.29
C GLN A 103 7.47 -14.11 1.61
N LEU A 104 6.69 -13.83 0.57
CA LEU A 104 5.25 -13.58 0.66
C LEU A 104 4.51 -14.90 0.41
N ASN A 105 3.67 -15.31 1.36
CA ASN A 105 2.89 -16.52 1.25
C ASN A 105 1.42 -16.25 1.54
N GLY A 106 0.54 -16.95 0.84
CA GLY A 106 -0.90 -16.84 1.10
C GLY A 106 -1.76 -17.68 0.18
N VAL A 107 -3.06 -17.62 0.41
CA VAL A 107 -4.06 -18.28 -0.43
C VAL A 107 -4.79 -17.23 -1.24
N ILE A 108 -4.89 -17.47 -2.54
CA ILE A 108 -5.63 -16.62 -3.49
C ILE A 108 -6.63 -17.47 -4.28
N SER A 109 -7.70 -16.84 -4.76
CA SER A 109 -8.64 -17.46 -5.70
C SER A 109 -9.13 -16.44 -6.74
N LEU A 110 -9.58 -16.93 -7.89
CA LEU A 110 -10.32 -16.07 -8.81
C LEU A 110 -11.59 -15.57 -8.11
N PRO A 111 -12.06 -14.35 -8.44
CA PRO A 111 -13.34 -13.86 -7.94
C PRO A 111 -14.47 -14.85 -8.28
N THR A 112 -15.45 -14.98 -7.39
CA THR A 112 -16.60 -15.89 -7.57
C THR A 112 -17.42 -15.63 -8.84
N SER A 113 -17.32 -14.42 -9.40
CA SER A 113 -17.92 -14.05 -10.69
C SER A 113 -17.21 -14.63 -11.91
N PHE A 114 -16.04 -15.26 -11.72
CA PHE A 114 -15.26 -15.87 -12.79
C PHE A 114 -15.59 -17.35 -12.88
N SER A 115 -16.14 -17.78 -14.02
CA SER A 115 -16.40 -19.19 -14.34
C SER A 115 -15.35 -19.78 -15.28
N ILE A 116 -14.13 -19.25 -15.24
CA ILE A 116 -13.02 -19.64 -16.13
C ILE A 116 -11.79 -20.08 -15.31
N SER A 117 -10.86 -20.77 -15.96
CA SER A 117 -9.59 -21.14 -15.33
C SER A 117 -8.68 -19.92 -15.15
N ILE A 118 -7.66 -20.06 -14.28
CA ILE A 118 -6.65 -19.01 -14.10
C ILE A 118 -5.87 -18.73 -15.40
N ASP A 119 -5.59 -19.77 -16.19
CA ASP A 119 -4.91 -19.64 -17.50
C ASP A 119 -5.74 -18.84 -18.51
N GLU A 120 -7.06 -19.00 -18.49
CA GLU A 120 -7.97 -18.22 -19.32
C GLU A 120 -8.14 -16.79 -18.81
N ALA A 121 -8.08 -16.61 -17.49
CA ALA A 121 -8.23 -15.30 -16.88
C ALA A 121 -7.02 -14.38 -17.17
N ILE A 122 -5.79 -14.87 -16.98
CA ILE A 122 -4.55 -14.05 -17.07
C ILE A 122 -3.63 -14.40 -18.26
N GLY A 123 -3.91 -15.49 -19.00
CA GLY A 123 -3.15 -15.91 -20.18
C GLY A 123 -1.77 -16.49 -19.86
N LYS A 124 -1.03 -16.84 -20.90
CA LYS A 124 0.35 -17.33 -20.83
C LYS A 124 1.26 -16.43 -21.66
N PRO A 125 2.47 -16.05 -21.19
CA PRO A 125 3.03 -16.37 -19.84
C PRO A 125 2.22 -15.71 -18.73
N HIS A 126 2.14 -16.37 -17.57
CA HIS A 126 1.36 -15.88 -16.44
C HIS A 126 2.03 -14.66 -15.82
N LYS A 127 1.33 -13.52 -15.86
CA LYS A 127 1.81 -12.25 -15.31
C LYS A 127 0.78 -11.70 -14.33
N LEU A 128 1.26 -11.31 -13.16
CA LEU A 128 0.46 -10.74 -12.09
C LEU A 128 1.03 -9.38 -11.69
N THR A 129 0.22 -8.60 -10.98
CA THR A 129 0.67 -7.42 -10.24
C THR A 129 0.45 -7.68 -8.76
N LEU A 130 1.45 -7.41 -7.95
CA LEU A 130 1.35 -7.43 -6.49
C LEU A 130 1.28 -6.00 -5.99
N GLN A 131 0.34 -5.71 -5.08
CA GLN A 131 0.14 -4.36 -4.56
C GLN A 131 -0.04 -4.36 -3.04
N PHE A 132 0.53 -3.36 -2.41
CA PHE A 132 0.46 -3.11 -0.99
C PHE A 132 0.23 -1.63 -0.71
N PRO A 133 -0.74 -1.26 0.17
CA PRO A 133 -1.95 -2.04 0.47
C PRO A 133 -2.89 -2.12 -0.75
N ARG A 134 -4.18 -2.41 -0.58
CA ARG A 134 -5.19 -2.47 -1.67
C ARG A 134 -6.11 -1.24 -1.67
N PRO A 135 -5.72 -0.07 -2.17
CA PRO A 135 -6.68 0.99 -2.50
C PRO A 135 -7.13 0.86 -3.95
N TYR A 136 -8.37 1.22 -4.23
CA TYR A 136 -8.84 1.40 -5.61
C TYR A 136 -8.18 2.61 -6.28
N VAL A 137 -7.97 3.66 -5.50
CA VAL A 137 -7.29 4.90 -5.91
C VAL A 137 -6.30 5.25 -4.80
N LEU A 138 -5.08 5.64 -5.19
CA LEU A 138 -4.10 6.14 -4.25
C LEU A 138 -4.56 7.52 -3.77
N ASP A 139 -4.85 7.64 -2.48
CA ASP A 139 -5.27 8.89 -1.86
C ASP A 139 -4.16 9.40 -0.94
N TYR A 140 -3.70 10.60 -1.18
CA TYR A 140 -2.63 11.26 -0.42
C TYR A 140 -3.14 12.46 0.39
N THR A 141 -4.46 12.67 0.46
CA THR A 141 -5.06 13.75 1.25
C THR A 141 -5.09 13.43 2.74
N GLY A 142 -5.29 14.44 3.59
CA GLY A 142 -5.45 14.27 5.04
C GLY A 142 -4.20 13.84 5.80
N GLN A 143 -3.00 14.02 5.22
CA GLN A 143 -1.73 13.79 5.92
C GLN A 143 -1.54 14.80 7.06
N ILE A 144 -0.86 14.40 8.12
CA ILE A 144 -0.55 15.27 9.26
C ILE A 144 0.92 15.71 9.32
N GLY A 145 1.69 15.40 8.29
CA GLY A 145 3.07 15.87 8.15
C GLY A 145 4.12 15.08 8.90
N THR A 146 3.89 13.81 9.30
CA THR A 146 4.87 12.96 9.97
C THR A 146 5.20 11.70 9.17
N LEU A 147 6.44 11.19 9.29
CA LEU A 147 6.82 9.89 8.70
C LEU A 147 5.98 8.73 9.24
N ALA A 148 5.61 8.79 10.52
CA ALA A 148 4.77 7.76 11.14
C ALA A 148 3.37 7.70 10.52
N ASP A 149 2.78 8.84 10.20
CA ASP A 149 1.49 8.91 9.52
C ASP A 149 1.60 8.38 8.08
N ILE A 150 2.65 8.76 7.37
CA ILE A 150 2.91 8.26 6.02
C ILE A 150 3.07 6.74 6.05
N ALA A 151 3.89 6.19 6.94
CA ALA A 151 4.09 4.75 7.08
C ALA A 151 2.80 4.00 7.42
N ALA A 152 1.91 4.63 8.17
CA ALA A 152 0.66 4.01 8.59
C ALA A 152 -0.43 4.01 7.51
N LYS A 153 -0.46 5.03 6.62
CA LYS A 153 -1.61 5.29 5.75
C LYS A 153 -1.27 5.47 4.27
N TYR A 154 -0.05 5.93 3.94
CA TYR A 154 0.31 6.39 2.59
C TYR A 154 1.52 5.65 2.00
N ASP A 155 1.91 4.52 2.60
CA ASP A 155 3.00 3.67 2.10
C ASP A 155 2.45 2.69 1.04
N TYR A 156 2.31 3.17 -0.19
CA TYR A 156 1.83 2.39 -1.32
C TYR A 156 3.01 1.84 -2.13
N ALA A 157 2.97 0.56 -2.47
CA ALA A 157 4.00 -0.07 -3.28
C ALA A 157 3.41 -1.11 -4.23
N LYS A 158 4.04 -1.27 -5.40
CA LYS A 158 3.66 -2.23 -6.44
C LYS A 158 4.85 -3.01 -6.94
N ALA A 159 4.63 -4.29 -7.29
CA ALA A 159 5.47 -5.06 -8.18
C ALA A 159 4.64 -5.45 -9.41
N GLU A 160 4.98 -4.90 -10.56
CA GLU A 160 4.29 -5.14 -11.84
C GLU A 160 5.00 -6.23 -12.65
N GLU A 161 4.29 -6.86 -13.59
CA GLU A 161 4.83 -7.88 -14.49
C GLU A 161 5.47 -9.07 -13.76
N VAL A 162 4.95 -9.43 -12.60
CA VAL A 162 5.44 -10.55 -11.79
C VAL A 162 5.16 -11.86 -12.53
N MET A 163 6.23 -12.49 -13.00
CA MET A 163 6.16 -13.79 -13.67
C MET A 163 5.91 -14.90 -12.65
N VAL A 164 4.92 -15.74 -12.90
CA VAL A 164 4.59 -16.88 -12.03
C VAL A 164 4.41 -18.16 -12.84
N ASP A 165 4.79 -19.28 -12.22
CA ASP A 165 4.45 -20.61 -12.68
C ASP A 165 3.22 -21.10 -11.90
N ILE A 166 2.30 -21.78 -12.60
CA ILE A 166 1.07 -22.30 -12.04
C ILE A 166 1.08 -23.82 -12.19
N GLU A 167 1.15 -24.51 -11.06
CA GLU A 167 1.12 -25.97 -10.99
C GLU A 167 -0.02 -26.43 -10.09
N ALA A 168 -1.00 -27.11 -10.66
CA ALA A 168 -2.15 -27.66 -9.94
C ALA A 168 -2.87 -26.62 -9.06
N ASP A 169 -2.53 -26.54 -7.78
CA ASP A 169 -3.06 -25.63 -6.76
C ASP A 169 -2.03 -24.61 -6.25
N LYS A 170 -0.86 -24.51 -6.91
CA LYS A 170 0.25 -23.64 -6.53
C LYS A 170 0.51 -22.58 -7.56
N VAL A 171 0.85 -21.38 -7.09
CA VAL A 171 1.34 -20.27 -7.87
C VAL A 171 2.68 -19.85 -7.28
N VAL A 172 3.76 -19.98 -8.04
CA VAL A 172 5.12 -19.70 -7.57
C VAL A 172 5.75 -18.61 -8.40
N GLY A 173 6.31 -17.61 -7.74
CA GLY A 173 7.10 -16.56 -8.42
C GLY A 173 8.35 -17.17 -9.06
N VAL A 174 8.57 -16.86 -10.35
CA VAL A 174 9.73 -17.38 -11.13
C VAL A 174 11.04 -16.76 -10.63
N SER A 175 11.01 -15.54 -10.15
CA SER A 175 12.16 -14.81 -9.63
C SER A 175 11.76 -13.88 -8.49
N PRO A 176 12.71 -13.47 -7.62
CA PRO A 176 12.45 -12.44 -6.63
C PRO A 176 11.95 -11.16 -7.27
N VAL A 177 10.98 -10.51 -6.62
CA VAL A 177 10.37 -9.26 -7.11
C VAL A 177 10.73 -8.08 -6.21
N THR A 178 10.83 -6.91 -6.81
CA THR A 178 11.05 -5.65 -6.08
C THR A 178 9.79 -4.80 -6.16
N PHE A 179 9.28 -4.42 -5.00
CA PHE A 179 8.18 -3.47 -4.93
C PHE A 179 8.71 -2.05 -5.10
N VAL A 180 8.07 -1.29 -5.98
CA VAL A 180 8.36 0.11 -6.22
C VAL A 180 7.31 0.95 -5.49
N ASN A 181 7.76 1.84 -4.61
CA ASN A 181 6.87 2.78 -3.94
C ASN A 181 6.17 3.66 -4.97
N GLN A 182 4.89 3.94 -4.74
CA GLN A 182 4.05 4.72 -5.66
C GLN A 182 4.00 6.21 -5.31
N GLN A 183 4.85 6.65 -4.39
CA GLN A 183 5.00 8.02 -3.93
C GLN A 183 6.46 8.42 -3.83
N ALA A 184 6.71 9.72 -3.97
CA ALA A 184 7.88 10.39 -3.41
C ALA A 184 7.59 10.78 -1.96
N ILE A 185 8.61 10.78 -1.10
CA ILE A 185 8.53 11.37 0.23
C ILE A 185 9.33 12.66 0.23
N VAL A 186 8.67 13.76 0.60
CA VAL A 186 9.31 15.09 0.64
C VAL A 186 9.35 15.59 2.08
N LYS A 187 10.54 15.90 2.57
CA LYS A 187 10.75 16.65 3.80
C LYS A 187 10.83 18.13 3.44
N PHE A 188 9.83 18.88 3.81
CA PHE A 188 9.84 20.33 3.72
C PHE A 188 10.38 20.94 5.00
N THR A 189 11.28 21.93 4.87
CA THR A 189 11.61 22.87 5.93
C THR A 189 11.10 24.23 5.51
N LEU A 190 10.05 24.74 6.19
CA LEU A 190 9.36 25.97 5.82
C LEU A 190 9.96 27.17 6.57
N LEU A 191 10.40 28.16 5.82
CA LEU A 191 11.09 29.36 6.29
C LEU A 191 10.32 30.61 5.86
N ASP A 192 10.31 31.66 6.69
CA ASP A 192 9.84 32.97 6.27
C ASP A 192 10.80 33.56 5.24
N LYS A 193 10.25 34.02 4.11
CA LYS A 193 11.05 34.63 3.05
C LYS A 193 11.63 36.00 3.47
N ALA A 194 11.01 36.67 4.43
CA ALA A 194 11.42 38.01 4.86
C ALA A 194 12.84 38.04 5.42
N ASP A 195 13.21 37.03 6.20
CA ASP A 195 14.55 36.89 6.79
C ASP A 195 15.30 35.61 6.32
N GLY A 196 14.57 34.67 5.74
CA GLY A 196 15.10 33.40 5.21
C GLY A 196 15.58 32.40 6.28
N THR A 197 15.28 32.65 7.55
CA THR A 197 15.76 31.88 8.71
C THR A 197 14.67 31.51 9.71
N THR A 198 13.63 32.33 9.87
CA THR A 198 12.52 32.04 10.77
C THR A 198 11.75 30.81 10.29
N LEU A 199 11.68 29.78 11.14
CA LEU A 199 10.93 28.57 10.86
C LEU A 199 9.43 28.79 11.03
N LEU A 200 8.64 28.35 10.04
CA LEU A 200 7.19 28.50 10.01
C LEU A 200 6.53 27.18 10.44
N ASN A 201 5.66 27.26 11.43
CA ASN A 201 4.85 26.11 11.90
C ASN A 201 3.39 26.26 11.42
N PRO A 202 3.04 25.91 10.18
CA PRO A 202 1.66 26.04 9.72
C PRO A 202 0.72 25.07 10.42
N THR A 203 -0.51 25.50 10.59
CA THR A 203 -1.64 24.65 11.01
C THR A 203 -2.32 23.97 9.82
N ASN A 204 -2.05 24.45 8.60
CA ASN A 204 -2.52 23.89 7.34
C ASN A 204 -1.48 24.11 6.24
N LEU A 205 -1.31 23.14 5.37
CA LEU A 205 -0.51 23.25 4.16
C LEU A 205 -1.27 22.61 3.00
N THR A 206 -1.47 23.38 1.93
CA THR A 206 -1.98 22.90 0.65
C THR A 206 -0.82 22.83 -0.34
N ILE A 207 -0.75 21.74 -1.10
CA ILE A 207 0.21 21.53 -2.18
C ILE A 207 -0.57 21.31 -3.46
N GLU A 208 -0.36 22.19 -4.43
CA GLU A 208 -0.97 22.13 -5.76
C GLU A 208 0.12 21.85 -6.79
N TYR A 209 -0.14 20.93 -7.74
CA TYR A 209 0.75 20.61 -8.85
C TYR A 209 -0.07 20.23 -10.09
N GLY A 210 0.16 20.88 -11.21
CA GLY A 210 -0.72 20.76 -12.38
C GLY A 210 -2.17 21.11 -12.03
N ASP A 211 -3.08 20.17 -12.33
CA ASP A 211 -4.51 20.26 -12.00
C ASP A 211 -4.88 19.56 -10.69
N GLU A 212 -3.88 19.05 -9.96
CA GLU A 212 -4.05 18.26 -8.74
C GLU A 212 -3.87 19.13 -7.49
N ASN A 213 -4.60 18.79 -6.44
CA ASN A 213 -4.50 19.43 -5.13
C ASN A 213 -4.29 18.35 -4.05
N LEU A 214 -3.21 18.48 -3.31
CA LEU A 214 -2.90 17.70 -2.11
C LEU A 214 -2.95 18.61 -0.89
N SER A 215 -3.91 18.41 -0.02
CA SER A 215 -4.05 19.19 1.22
C SER A 215 -3.58 18.40 2.43
N LEU A 216 -2.75 19.03 3.26
CA LEU A 216 -2.51 18.63 4.63
C LEU A 216 -3.48 19.41 5.51
N VAL A 217 -4.42 18.72 6.15
CA VAL A 217 -5.48 19.35 6.95
C VAL A 217 -5.14 19.19 8.42
N ASP A 218 -5.31 20.28 9.18
CA ASP A 218 -5.22 20.29 10.65
C ASP A 218 -3.91 19.69 11.18
N ILE A 219 -2.77 20.26 10.77
CA ILE A 219 -1.45 19.85 11.23
C ILE A 219 -1.34 20.09 12.73
N PRO A 220 -1.30 19.04 13.56
CA PRO A 220 -1.28 19.19 15.01
C PRO A 220 0.08 19.73 15.49
N ALA A 221 0.09 20.49 16.57
CA ALA A 221 1.32 21.02 17.17
C ALA A 221 2.34 19.91 17.51
N SER A 222 1.88 18.69 17.80
CA SER A 222 2.71 17.51 18.04
C SER A 222 3.58 17.12 16.84
N THR A 223 3.19 17.48 15.61
CA THR A 223 4.00 17.28 14.41
C THR A 223 5.35 17.98 14.56
N TYR A 224 5.37 19.22 15.02
CA TYR A 224 6.59 20.00 15.19
C TYR A 224 7.37 19.61 16.44
N THR A 225 6.71 19.04 17.45
CA THR A 225 7.39 18.43 18.60
C THR A 225 8.16 17.18 18.15
N THR A 226 7.62 16.42 17.21
CA THR A 226 8.22 15.18 16.69
C THR A 226 9.30 15.46 15.64
N ASN A 227 9.01 16.32 14.66
CA ASN A 227 9.87 16.54 13.49
C ASN A 227 10.89 17.68 13.69
N GLY A 228 10.60 18.61 14.60
CA GLY A 228 11.27 19.92 14.72
C GLY A 228 10.47 21.05 14.07
N ALA A 229 10.71 22.29 14.52
CA ALA A 229 10.00 23.46 14.02
C ALA A 229 10.17 23.61 12.49
N GLY A 230 9.07 23.95 11.82
CA GLY A 230 9.03 24.17 10.38
C GLY A 230 9.16 22.92 9.51
N VAL A 231 9.28 21.72 10.10
CA VAL A 231 9.53 20.49 9.35
C VAL A 231 8.29 19.66 9.16
N LEU A 232 7.98 19.32 7.90
CA LEU A 232 6.88 18.44 7.51
C LEU A 232 7.37 17.35 6.57
N PHE A 233 6.87 16.13 6.75
CA PHE A 233 7.03 15.02 5.82
C PHE A 233 5.73 14.78 5.07
N VAL A 234 5.81 14.70 3.73
CA VAL A 234 4.65 14.55 2.86
C VAL A 234 4.90 13.47 1.84
N ALA A 235 3.96 12.54 1.69
CA ALA A 235 3.91 11.63 0.55
C ALA A 235 3.21 12.33 -0.62
N ILE A 236 3.85 12.32 -1.78
CA ILE A 236 3.36 12.96 -3.00
C ILE A 236 3.48 11.96 -4.15
N PRO A 237 2.44 11.74 -4.99
CA PRO A 237 2.60 10.94 -6.19
C PRO A 237 3.68 11.54 -7.11
N GLY A 238 4.40 10.69 -7.83
CA GLY A 238 5.42 11.14 -8.77
C GLY A 238 4.81 11.91 -9.92
N PHE A 239 5.47 13.01 -10.31
CA PHE A 239 5.13 13.82 -11.49
C PHE A 239 6.39 14.47 -12.06
N SER A 240 6.31 14.98 -13.28
CA SER A 240 7.46 15.60 -13.97
C SER A 240 7.11 16.98 -14.53
N GLY A 241 8.01 17.95 -14.29
CA GLY A 241 7.99 19.25 -14.94
C GLY A 241 6.81 20.15 -14.53
N GLN A 242 6.12 19.87 -13.41
CA GLN A 242 4.95 20.62 -12.99
C GLN A 242 5.31 21.92 -12.25
N THR A 243 4.39 22.87 -12.28
CA THR A 243 4.44 24.01 -11.36
C THR A 243 3.86 23.57 -10.03
N VAL A 244 4.63 23.74 -8.95
CA VAL A 244 4.19 23.45 -7.58
C VAL A 244 3.90 24.73 -6.86
N THR A 245 2.72 24.84 -6.26
CA THR A 245 2.33 25.94 -5.37
C THR A 245 2.06 25.38 -3.97
N LEU A 246 2.72 25.97 -2.98
CA LEU A 246 2.48 25.71 -1.56
C LEU A 246 1.73 26.88 -0.96
N THR A 247 0.65 26.60 -0.24
CA THR A 247 -0.11 27.60 0.52
C THR A 247 -0.22 27.12 1.97
N ALA A 248 0.25 27.93 2.91
CA ALA A 248 0.30 27.59 4.33
C ALA A 248 -0.37 28.65 5.20
N THR A 249 -1.07 28.21 6.26
CA THR A 249 -1.64 29.10 7.28
C THR A 249 -0.77 29.03 8.54
N VAL A 250 -0.20 30.16 8.94
CA VAL A 250 0.66 30.30 10.14
C VAL A 250 0.12 31.40 11.03
N ALA A 251 -0.34 31.10 12.22
CA ALA A 251 -0.89 32.04 13.19
C ALA A 251 -1.99 32.97 12.59
N GLY A 252 -2.77 32.44 11.62
CA GLY A 252 -3.85 33.19 10.95
C GLY A 252 -3.40 33.93 9.67
N ASP A 253 -2.12 34.04 9.42
CA ASP A 253 -1.57 34.60 8.19
C ASP A 253 -1.40 33.55 7.10
N THR A 254 -1.57 33.93 5.85
CA THR A 254 -1.33 33.06 4.69
C THR A 254 0.05 33.32 4.09
N TYR A 255 0.75 32.22 3.85
CA TYR A 255 2.07 32.20 3.20
C TYR A 255 2.00 31.40 1.91
N THR A 256 2.69 31.84 0.86
CA THR A 256 2.71 31.15 -0.43
C THR A 256 4.14 31.00 -0.97
N PHE A 257 4.31 29.92 -1.75
CA PHE A 257 5.50 29.67 -2.55
C PHE A 257 5.09 28.99 -3.85
N THR A 258 5.61 29.47 -4.98
CA THR A 258 5.36 28.85 -6.29
C THR A 258 6.67 28.66 -7.03
N LYS A 259 6.86 27.47 -7.62
CA LYS A 259 8.04 27.15 -8.44
C LYS A 259 7.65 26.26 -9.60
N PRO A 260 7.98 26.64 -10.87
CA PRO A 260 7.77 25.83 -12.05
C PRO A 260 8.87 24.76 -12.21
N GLY A 261 8.60 23.74 -13.04
CA GLY A 261 9.57 22.76 -13.49
C GLY A 261 10.01 21.77 -12.39
N ILE A 262 9.17 21.52 -11.40
CA ILE A 262 9.45 20.54 -10.32
C ILE A 262 9.14 19.15 -10.82
N THR A 263 10.03 18.21 -10.50
CA THR A 263 9.85 16.77 -10.71
C THR A 263 10.04 16.03 -9.40
N PHE A 264 9.08 15.18 -9.06
CA PHE A 264 9.22 14.15 -8.01
C PHE A 264 9.05 12.77 -8.62
N GLU A 265 9.93 11.86 -8.29
CA GLU A 265 9.91 10.48 -8.78
C GLU A 265 9.42 9.53 -7.69
N ASN A 266 8.57 8.59 -8.05
CA ASN A 266 8.14 7.52 -7.16
C ASN A 266 9.34 6.76 -6.58
N GLY A 267 9.26 6.42 -5.30
CA GLY A 267 10.34 5.72 -4.59
C GLY A 267 11.53 6.58 -4.19
N LYS A 268 11.47 7.91 -4.39
CA LYS A 268 12.56 8.82 -4.02
C LYS A 268 12.21 9.65 -2.78
N TYR A 269 13.27 10.01 -2.05
CA TYR A 269 13.23 10.94 -0.93
C TYR A 269 13.85 12.28 -1.31
N TYR A 270 13.18 13.37 -0.94
CA TYR A 270 13.64 14.73 -1.19
C TYR A 270 13.66 15.54 0.10
N GLU A 271 14.70 16.37 0.25
CA GLU A 271 14.82 17.33 1.35
C GLU A 271 14.87 18.75 0.78
N ILE A 272 13.89 19.59 1.13
CA ILE A 272 13.68 20.89 0.48
C ILE A 272 13.45 21.98 1.54
N ASN A 273 14.29 23.02 1.50
CA ASN A 273 14.07 24.27 2.23
C ASN A 273 13.23 25.23 1.38
N VAL A 274 12.08 25.65 1.90
CA VAL A 274 11.13 26.50 1.18
C VAL A 274 11.00 27.87 1.87
N LYS A 275 11.37 28.95 1.16
CA LYS A 275 11.20 30.33 1.63
C LYS A 275 9.83 30.83 1.20
N MET A 276 8.86 30.79 2.09
CA MET A 276 7.48 31.18 1.85
C MET A 276 7.26 32.67 2.05
N LYS A 277 6.52 33.28 1.14
CA LYS A 277 6.18 34.71 1.20
C LYS A 277 4.85 34.90 1.93
N LYS A 278 4.82 35.77 2.93
CA LYS A 278 3.58 36.21 3.58
C LYS A 278 2.74 37.02 2.58
N ASN A 279 1.46 36.66 2.44
CA ASN A 279 0.52 37.45 1.65
C ASN A 279 0.06 38.65 2.49
N THR A 280 0.12 39.82 1.89
CA THR A 280 -0.34 41.07 2.51
C THR A 280 -1.79 41.35 2.12
#